data_cafc3c5897e0ba80b2acefd3d2360af1
#
_entry.id   cafc3c5897e0ba80b2acefd3d2360af1
#
_cell.length_a   1.000
_cell.length_b   1.000
_cell.length_c   1.000
_cell.angle_alpha   90.00
_cell.angle_beta   90.00
_cell.angle_gamma   90.00
#
_symmetry.space_group_name_H-M   'P 1'
#
loop_
_entity.id
_entity.type
_entity.pdbx_description
1 polymer ?
#
loop_
_entity_poly.entity_id
_entity_poly.type
_entity_poly.pdbx_seq_one_letter_code
_entity_poly.pdbx_strand_id
1 'polypeptide(L)'
;MKNRKKPIGIIITISIVLLLTIVTLLGWAYYNSKLDLIQYDDGSKEIDTSTSYAIDNDELDIADLPDAPEDVDASGGIEILEGDIYHDDNVVNILLLGTDERTDEFNENARADAIMVMSLNTKEHTIKLISIERGIGVPVPGRNDDWITHTFRYGGAALTMQTVRDCFKLDVERYVRVNFNVVSKAIDKIGGVDIELTQAEAEHLNSAKKNYYESGSDIQTVHAGTNHLNGDTAMAYARIRKIDSDWKRIERQRTVIQAAINQVENSDIFTLNALADAILPMVQTNLTKAEITRLMLEVPAFLSEGSKMEQMTIPTSGTCWNSVGVDGRKMIGVDFEANAQILKTFFYDIS
;
A
#
# COMPACT_ATOMS: atom_id res chain seq x y z
N MET A 1 60.49 -45.52 -11.09
CA MET A 1 59.57 -44.84 -10.13
C MET A 1 58.87 -43.72 -10.86
N LYS A 2 57.55 -43.89 -11.16
CA LYS A 2 56.75 -42.85 -11.81
C LYS A 2 56.26 -41.86 -10.78
N ASN A 3 56.82 -40.64 -10.79
CA ASN A 3 56.36 -39.54 -9.94
C ASN A 3 54.92 -39.15 -10.34
N ARG A 4 53.92 -39.59 -9.59
CA ARG A 4 52.54 -39.10 -9.69
C ARG A 4 52.49 -37.69 -9.16
N LYS A 5 52.62 -36.69 -10.02
CA LYS A 5 52.22 -35.31 -9.70
C LYS A 5 50.76 -35.37 -9.32
N LYS A 6 50.44 -35.23 -8.04
CA LYS A 6 49.05 -35.08 -7.56
C LYS A 6 48.42 -33.87 -8.28
N PRO A 7 47.18 -33.99 -8.71
CA PRO A 7 46.54 -32.92 -9.51
C PRO A 7 46.22 -31.74 -8.62
N ILE A 8 47.19 -30.87 -8.38
CA ILE A 8 47.05 -29.61 -7.63
C ILE A 8 45.85 -28.81 -8.21
N GLY A 9 45.64 -28.84 -9.52
CA GLY A 9 44.51 -28.20 -10.18
C GLY A 9 43.15 -28.72 -9.71
N ILE A 10 43.00 -30.03 -9.50
CA ILE A 10 41.70 -30.61 -9.01
C ILE A 10 41.43 -30.16 -7.59
N ILE A 11 42.45 -30.10 -6.73
CA ILE A 11 42.28 -29.63 -5.32
C ILE A 11 41.85 -28.15 -5.30
N ILE A 12 42.47 -27.31 -6.14
CA ILE A 12 42.10 -25.89 -6.24
C ILE A 12 40.65 -25.73 -6.74
N THR A 13 40.26 -26.48 -7.79
CA THR A 13 38.91 -26.43 -8.31
C THR A 13 37.88 -26.87 -7.27
N ILE A 14 38.13 -27.98 -6.54
CA ILE A 14 37.24 -28.44 -5.46
C ILE A 14 37.15 -27.40 -4.35
N SER A 15 38.25 -26.75 -3.96
CA SER A 15 38.27 -25.71 -2.93
C SER A 15 37.50 -24.46 -3.36
N ILE A 16 37.57 -24.06 -4.63
CA ILE A 16 36.79 -22.94 -5.17
C ILE A 16 35.30 -23.29 -5.18
N VAL A 17 34.92 -24.49 -5.65
CA VAL A 17 33.52 -24.95 -5.66
C VAL A 17 32.97 -25.02 -4.23
N LEU A 18 33.76 -25.55 -3.30
CA LEU A 18 33.36 -25.61 -1.89
C LEU A 18 33.16 -24.22 -1.30
N LEU A 19 34.09 -23.28 -1.57
CA LEU A 19 33.96 -21.91 -1.11
C LEU A 19 32.73 -21.22 -1.67
N LEU A 20 32.46 -21.35 -2.97
CA LEU A 20 31.28 -20.80 -3.62
C LEU A 20 29.99 -21.42 -3.04
N THR A 21 29.99 -22.71 -2.77
CA THR A 21 28.85 -23.39 -2.12
C THR A 21 28.60 -22.87 -0.71
N ILE A 22 29.66 -22.68 0.08
CA ILE A 22 29.55 -22.09 1.42
C ILE A 22 29.01 -20.67 1.37
N VAL A 23 29.54 -19.84 0.47
CA VAL A 23 29.08 -18.44 0.30
C VAL A 23 27.60 -18.38 -0.11
N THR A 24 27.18 -19.25 -1.05
CA THR A 24 25.77 -19.33 -1.45
C THR A 24 24.87 -19.81 -0.33
N LEU A 25 25.27 -20.81 0.45
CA LEU A 25 24.50 -21.30 1.59
C LEU A 25 24.40 -20.25 2.70
N LEU A 26 25.47 -19.53 2.99
CA LEU A 26 25.47 -18.43 3.97
C LEU A 26 24.60 -17.27 3.49
N GLY A 27 24.70 -16.91 2.21
CA GLY A 27 23.84 -15.89 1.59
C GLY A 27 22.38 -16.27 1.65
N TRP A 28 22.07 -17.53 1.34
CA TRP A 28 20.68 -18.04 1.44
C TRP A 28 20.17 -18.08 2.87
N ALA A 29 20.98 -18.54 3.84
CA ALA A 29 20.62 -18.55 5.25
C ALA A 29 20.38 -17.13 5.79
N TYR A 30 21.25 -16.19 5.41
CA TYR A 30 21.12 -14.77 5.74
C TYR A 30 19.82 -14.19 5.16
N TYR A 31 19.54 -14.42 3.87
CA TYR A 31 18.32 -13.99 3.21
C TYR A 31 17.07 -14.55 3.90
N ASN A 32 17.04 -15.86 4.18
CA ASN A 32 15.90 -16.46 4.89
C ASN A 32 15.70 -15.88 6.28
N SER A 33 16.78 -15.56 7.01
CA SER A 33 16.66 -14.92 8.32
C SER A 33 16.01 -13.53 8.27
N LYS A 34 16.13 -12.82 7.14
CA LYS A 34 15.40 -11.55 6.92
C LYS A 34 13.92 -11.80 6.67
N LEU A 35 13.58 -12.80 5.86
CA LEU A 35 12.18 -13.17 5.63
C LEU A 35 11.49 -13.67 6.90
N ASP A 36 12.24 -14.26 7.84
CA ASP A 36 11.71 -14.70 9.15
C ASP A 36 11.30 -13.53 10.06
N LEU A 37 11.71 -12.30 9.74
CA LEU A 37 11.30 -11.10 10.48
C LEU A 37 9.87 -10.65 10.14
N ILE A 38 9.34 -11.03 8.99
CA ILE A 38 8.01 -10.63 8.52
C ILE A 38 6.93 -11.34 9.36
N GLN A 39 5.88 -10.62 9.69
CA GLN A 39 4.70 -11.18 10.36
C GLN A 39 3.77 -11.81 9.33
N TYR A 40 3.85 -13.13 9.19
CA TYR A 40 2.98 -13.88 8.28
C TYR A 40 1.62 -14.12 8.92
N ASP A 41 0.57 -13.69 8.22
CA ASP A 41 -0.81 -13.76 8.67
C ASP A 41 -1.71 -13.93 7.44
N ASP A 42 -2.72 -14.79 7.50
CA ASP A 42 -3.64 -15.00 6.39
C ASP A 42 -4.63 -13.85 6.17
N GLY A 43 -4.62 -12.88 7.09
CA GLY A 43 -5.48 -11.71 7.04
C GLY A 43 -6.91 -11.99 7.46
N SER A 44 -7.24 -13.22 7.88
CA SER A 44 -8.59 -13.59 8.30
C SER A 44 -8.89 -13.10 9.71
N LYS A 45 -10.12 -12.64 9.88
CA LYS A 45 -10.70 -12.26 11.17
C LYS A 45 -12.17 -12.62 11.12
N GLU A 46 -12.73 -13.11 12.23
CA GLU A 46 -14.19 -13.27 12.34
C GLU A 46 -14.88 -11.93 12.09
N ILE A 47 -15.87 -11.92 11.21
CA ILE A 47 -16.57 -10.67 10.84
C ILE A 47 -17.34 -10.18 12.05
N ASP A 48 -16.96 -9.01 12.57
CA ASP A 48 -17.69 -8.34 13.64
C ASP A 48 -18.99 -7.74 13.11
N THR A 49 -20.09 -8.42 13.38
CA THR A 49 -21.44 -7.98 13.03
C THR A 49 -22.18 -7.29 14.20
N SER A 50 -21.58 -7.25 15.38
CA SER A 50 -22.25 -6.86 16.62
C SER A 50 -21.86 -5.48 17.15
N THR A 51 -20.62 -5.05 16.94
CA THR A 51 -20.14 -3.77 17.48
C THR A 51 -20.74 -2.60 16.70
N SER A 52 -21.40 -1.69 17.40
CA SER A 52 -21.88 -0.43 16.83
C SER A 52 -20.80 0.64 16.96
N TYR A 53 -20.41 1.22 15.84
CA TYR A 53 -19.48 2.35 15.81
C TYR A 53 -20.22 3.65 15.54
N ALA A 54 -19.80 4.73 16.21
CA ALA A 54 -20.39 6.04 16.01
C ALA A 54 -20.23 6.48 14.54
N ILE A 55 -21.29 7.10 14.01
CA ILE A 55 -21.25 7.71 12.68
C ILE A 55 -20.65 9.10 12.84
N ASP A 56 -19.49 9.33 12.20
CA ASP A 56 -18.83 10.63 12.12
C ASP A 56 -18.92 11.16 10.69
N ASN A 57 -20.01 11.90 10.41
CA ASN A 57 -20.23 12.48 9.09
C ASN A 57 -19.31 13.67 8.77
N ASP A 58 -18.61 14.21 9.76
CA ASP A 58 -17.65 15.30 9.56
C ASP A 58 -16.27 14.78 9.11
N GLU A 59 -16.07 13.46 9.19
CA GLU A 59 -14.82 12.82 8.74
C GLU A 59 -14.71 12.72 7.22
N LEU A 60 -15.83 12.75 6.49
CA LEU A 60 -15.89 12.65 5.03
C LEU A 60 -16.52 13.89 4.42
N ASP A 61 -15.77 14.63 3.64
CA ASP A 61 -16.25 15.76 2.84
C ASP A 61 -16.64 15.28 1.45
N ILE A 62 -17.95 15.25 1.19
CA ILE A 62 -18.55 14.87 -0.10
C ILE A 62 -19.37 16.01 -0.71
N ALA A 63 -19.29 17.22 -0.15
CA ALA A 63 -20.14 18.34 -0.57
C ALA A 63 -19.91 18.74 -2.04
N ASP A 64 -18.69 18.54 -2.55
CA ASP A 64 -18.32 18.85 -3.93
C ASP A 64 -18.64 17.74 -4.93
N LEU A 65 -19.13 16.57 -4.47
CA LEU A 65 -19.54 15.50 -5.36
C LEU A 65 -20.94 15.79 -5.93
N PRO A 66 -21.21 15.37 -7.18
CA PRO A 66 -22.53 15.50 -7.78
C PRO A 66 -23.58 14.69 -6.99
N ASP A 67 -24.84 15.01 -7.17
CA ASP A 67 -25.94 14.19 -6.70
C ASP A 67 -25.96 12.84 -7.44
N ALA A 68 -26.59 11.83 -6.81
CA ALA A 68 -26.76 10.52 -7.42
C ALA A 68 -27.53 10.64 -8.77
N PRO A 69 -27.18 9.83 -9.78
CA PRO A 69 -27.97 9.72 -11.01
C PRO A 69 -29.44 9.36 -10.72
N GLU A 70 -30.37 9.84 -11.56
CA GLU A 70 -31.81 9.64 -11.36
C GLU A 70 -32.25 8.17 -11.37
N ASP A 71 -31.46 7.31 -12.00
CA ASP A 71 -31.68 5.86 -12.12
C ASP A 71 -31.05 5.05 -10.99
N VAL A 72 -30.33 5.69 -10.08
CA VAL A 72 -29.73 5.04 -8.91
C VAL A 72 -30.67 5.13 -7.71
N ASP A 73 -31.10 3.98 -7.20
CA ASP A 73 -31.83 3.91 -5.93
C ASP A 73 -30.91 4.17 -4.74
N ALA A 74 -30.78 5.42 -4.35
CA ALA A 74 -29.97 5.82 -3.19
C ALA A 74 -30.53 5.32 -1.85
N SER A 75 -31.73 4.74 -1.83
CA SER A 75 -32.39 4.14 -0.63
C SER A 75 -32.20 2.63 -0.56
N GLY A 76 -31.74 1.98 -1.63
CA GLY A 76 -31.41 0.58 -1.70
C GLY A 76 -30.03 0.26 -1.10
N GLY A 77 -29.76 -1.00 -0.82
CA GLY A 77 -28.41 -1.47 -0.48
C GLY A 77 -27.50 -1.43 -1.70
N ILE A 78 -26.20 -1.34 -1.46
CA ILE A 78 -25.19 -1.39 -2.51
C ILE A 78 -25.09 -2.84 -3.02
N GLU A 79 -25.28 -3.02 -4.32
CA GLU A 79 -25.19 -4.34 -4.95
C GLU A 79 -23.73 -4.65 -5.37
N ILE A 80 -23.34 -5.91 -5.19
CA ILE A 80 -22.07 -6.44 -5.67
C ILE A 80 -22.20 -6.70 -7.17
N LEU A 81 -21.15 -6.35 -7.92
CA LEU A 81 -21.11 -6.63 -9.35
C LEU A 81 -21.18 -8.15 -9.61
N GLU A 82 -21.98 -8.54 -10.59
CA GLU A 82 -21.94 -9.88 -11.17
C GLU A 82 -20.80 -10.00 -12.18
N GLY A 83 -20.42 -11.23 -12.50
CA GLY A 83 -19.40 -11.53 -13.52
C GLY A 83 -18.05 -11.98 -12.97
N ASP A 84 -17.19 -12.37 -13.90
CA ASP A 84 -15.89 -12.96 -13.59
C ASP A 84 -14.86 -11.92 -13.17
N ILE A 85 -13.95 -12.35 -12.29
CA ILE A 85 -12.77 -11.58 -11.91
C ILE A 85 -11.73 -11.72 -13.03
N TYR A 86 -11.16 -10.59 -13.45
CA TYR A 86 -10.10 -10.60 -14.47
C TYR A 86 -8.80 -11.13 -13.89
N HIS A 87 -8.22 -12.11 -14.57
CA HIS A 87 -6.97 -12.75 -14.20
C HIS A 87 -5.98 -12.78 -15.38
N ASP A 88 -4.71 -12.53 -15.12
CA ASP A 88 -3.58 -12.73 -16.01
C ASP A 88 -2.43 -13.33 -15.20
N ASP A 89 -1.91 -14.49 -15.63
CA ASP A 89 -0.82 -15.21 -14.95
C ASP A 89 0.47 -14.38 -14.80
N ASN A 90 0.64 -13.34 -15.61
CA ASN A 90 1.81 -12.45 -15.55
C ASN A 90 1.58 -11.24 -14.63
N VAL A 91 0.36 -11.02 -14.15
CA VAL A 91 -0.01 -9.88 -13.32
C VAL A 91 -0.23 -10.32 -11.88
N VAL A 92 0.52 -9.73 -10.96
CA VAL A 92 0.38 -9.96 -9.52
C VAL A 92 -0.16 -8.69 -8.88
N ASN A 93 -1.38 -8.77 -8.36
CA ASN A 93 -2.00 -7.66 -7.63
C ASN A 93 -1.86 -7.86 -6.13
N ILE A 94 -1.34 -6.84 -5.44
CA ILE A 94 -1.12 -6.86 -4.00
C ILE A 94 -1.88 -5.69 -3.37
N LEU A 95 -2.77 -5.98 -2.42
CA LEU A 95 -3.44 -4.96 -1.62
C LEU A 95 -2.46 -4.38 -0.61
N LEU A 96 -2.22 -3.08 -0.67
CA LEU A 96 -1.42 -2.34 0.28
C LEU A 96 -2.36 -1.64 1.27
N LEU A 97 -2.20 -1.96 2.55
CA LEU A 97 -3.01 -1.41 3.63
C LEU A 97 -2.15 -0.57 4.56
N GLY A 98 -2.44 0.73 4.61
CA GLY A 98 -1.87 1.64 5.58
C GLY A 98 -2.85 1.83 6.75
N THR A 99 -2.50 1.30 7.91
CA THR A 99 -3.39 1.31 9.08
C THR A 99 -3.03 2.41 10.09
N ASP A 100 -4.03 2.85 10.86
CA ASP A 100 -3.98 4.07 11.67
C ASP A 100 -3.38 3.89 13.09
N GLU A 101 -2.72 2.74 13.34
CA GLU A 101 -2.02 2.55 14.60
C GLU A 101 -0.88 3.53 14.79
N ARG A 102 -0.72 3.95 16.04
CA ARG A 102 0.34 4.86 16.49
C ARG A 102 1.45 4.16 17.27
N THR A 103 1.33 2.85 17.45
CA THR A 103 2.32 1.98 18.10
C THR A 103 2.97 1.08 17.07
N ASP A 104 4.05 0.39 17.45
CA ASP A 104 4.71 -0.60 16.60
C ASP A 104 3.93 -1.93 16.51
N GLU A 105 2.90 -2.09 17.34
CA GLU A 105 2.07 -3.29 17.38
C GLU A 105 0.83 -3.12 16.50
N PHE A 106 0.44 -4.17 15.80
CA PHE A 106 -0.79 -4.21 15.03
C PHE A 106 -2.00 -4.38 15.94
N ASN A 107 -3.05 -3.60 15.65
CA ASN A 107 -4.32 -3.65 16.35
C ASN A 107 -5.39 -4.21 15.40
N GLU A 108 -6.15 -5.21 15.86
CA GLU A 108 -7.23 -5.82 15.08
C GLU A 108 -8.41 -4.87 14.81
N ASN A 109 -8.53 -3.80 15.59
CA ASN A 109 -9.60 -2.80 15.44
C ASN A 109 -9.17 -1.53 14.70
N ALA A 110 -7.97 -1.52 14.11
CA ALA A 110 -7.50 -0.43 13.29
C ALA A 110 -8.37 -0.23 12.04
N ARG A 111 -8.31 0.97 11.46
CA ARG A 111 -8.88 1.26 10.14
C ARG A 111 -7.75 1.27 9.11
N ALA A 112 -8.08 0.87 7.90
CA ALA A 112 -7.17 1.01 6.77
C ALA A 112 -7.38 2.41 6.14
N ASP A 113 -6.69 3.42 6.66
CA ASP A 113 -6.81 4.82 6.19
C ASP A 113 -6.14 5.05 4.82
N ALA A 114 -5.30 4.12 4.37
CA ALA A 114 -4.80 4.05 3.00
C ALA A 114 -5.08 2.65 2.45
N ILE A 115 -5.78 2.59 1.33
CA ILE A 115 -6.11 1.37 0.61
C ILE A 115 -5.59 1.55 -0.82
N MET A 116 -4.62 0.73 -1.23
CA MET A 116 -4.05 0.81 -2.57
C MET A 116 -3.92 -0.60 -3.14
N VAL A 117 -3.93 -0.73 -4.48
CA VAL A 117 -3.56 -1.97 -5.15
C VAL A 117 -2.34 -1.70 -6.01
N MET A 118 -1.25 -2.39 -5.72
CA MET A 118 -0.07 -2.44 -6.56
C MET A 118 -0.19 -3.62 -7.50
N SER A 119 -0.10 -3.35 -8.79
CA SER A 119 -0.10 -4.36 -9.85
C SER A 119 1.29 -4.45 -10.46
N LEU A 120 1.84 -5.64 -10.48
CA LEU A 120 3.16 -5.98 -11.00
C LEU A 120 3.00 -6.87 -12.22
N ASN A 121 3.27 -6.36 -13.42
CA ASN A 121 3.31 -7.19 -14.63
C ASN A 121 4.72 -7.74 -14.81
N THR A 122 4.91 -9.02 -14.52
CA THR A 122 6.23 -9.69 -14.55
C THR A 122 6.73 -9.95 -15.96
N LYS A 123 5.87 -9.89 -16.98
CA LYS A 123 6.25 -10.05 -18.38
C LYS A 123 6.74 -8.73 -19.01
N GLU A 124 6.06 -7.65 -18.69
CA GLU A 124 6.33 -6.31 -19.26
C GLU A 124 7.18 -5.44 -18.34
N HIS A 125 7.42 -5.93 -17.10
CA HIS A 125 8.15 -5.22 -16.05
C HIS A 125 7.57 -3.84 -15.74
N THR A 126 6.24 -3.72 -15.74
CA THR A 126 5.53 -2.49 -15.41
C THR A 126 4.95 -2.55 -14.00
N ILE A 127 4.94 -1.39 -13.34
CA ILE A 127 4.33 -1.21 -12.03
C ILE A 127 3.18 -0.22 -12.19
N LYS A 128 1.96 -0.64 -11.80
CA LYS A 128 0.79 0.23 -11.77
C LYS A 128 0.25 0.29 -10.34
N LEU A 129 -0.15 1.47 -9.88
CA LEU A 129 -0.65 1.70 -8.52
C LEU A 129 -1.99 2.41 -8.58
N ILE A 130 -3.02 1.81 -8.00
CA ILE A 130 -4.26 2.53 -7.75
C ILE A 130 -4.42 2.83 -6.26
N SER A 131 -4.99 3.99 -5.97
CA SER A 131 -5.47 4.34 -4.64
C SER A 131 -7.00 4.29 -4.62
N ILE A 132 -7.56 3.62 -3.63
CA ILE A 132 -9.00 3.49 -3.43
C ILE A 132 -9.43 4.51 -2.38
N GLU A 133 -10.39 5.37 -2.73
CA GLU A 133 -10.89 6.36 -1.79
C GLU A 133 -11.59 5.67 -0.61
N ARG A 134 -11.20 6.01 0.60
CA ARG A 134 -11.59 5.32 1.84
C ARG A 134 -13.08 5.42 2.18
N GLY A 135 -13.73 6.50 1.73
CA GLY A 135 -15.15 6.80 2.00
C GLY A 135 -16.12 6.16 1.01
N ILE A 136 -15.65 5.33 0.09
CA ILE A 136 -16.53 4.57 -0.81
C ILE A 136 -17.47 3.71 0.02
N GLY A 137 -18.76 3.84 -0.25
CA GLY A 137 -19.79 2.96 0.28
C GLY A 137 -19.65 1.57 -0.34
N VAL A 138 -19.63 0.55 0.50
CA VAL A 138 -19.55 -0.86 0.09
C VAL A 138 -20.47 -1.73 0.94
N PRO A 139 -20.98 -2.85 0.41
CA PRO A 139 -21.75 -3.79 1.20
C PRO A 139 -20.83 -4.51 2.20
N VAL A 140 -21.29 -4.64 3.43
CA VAL A 140 -20.57 -5.35 4.51
C VAL A 140 -21.39 -6.54 4.97
N PRO A 141 -20.90 -7.78 4.90
CA PRO A 141 -21.67 -8.96 5.27
C PRO A 141 -22.22 -8.89 6.70
N GLY A 142 -23.56 -9.03 6.84
CA GLY A 142 -24.25 -9.00 8.13
C GLY A 142 -24.35 -7.63 8.78
N ARG A 143 -24.05 -6.54 8.05
CA ARG A 143 -24.16 -5.15 8.51
C ARG A 143 -24.86 -4.28 7.46
N ASN A 144 -25.11 -3.02 7.81
CA ASN A 144 -25.43 -2.00 6.81
C ASN A 144 -24.21 -1.69 5.96
N ASP A 145 -24.44 -1.13 4.77
CA ASP A 145 -23.36 -0.59 3.93
C ASP A 145 -22.53 0.42 4.72
N ASP A 146 -21.22 0.39 4.50
CA ASP A 146 -20.28 1.24 5.23
C ASP A 146 -19.09 1.63 4.36
N TRP A 147 -18.23 2.49 4.85
CA TRP A 147 -17.01 2.87 4.14
C TRP A 147 -16.07 1.69 3.95
N ILE A 148 -15.47 1.58 2.79
CA ILE A 148 -14.49 0.52 2.49
C ILE A 148 -13.34 0.46 3.52
N THR A 149 -12.94 1.60 4.10
CA THR A 149 -11.91 1.66 5.15
C THR A 149 -12.30 0.86 6.40
N HIS A 150 -13.60 0.68 6.67
CA HIS A 150 -14.08 -0.04 7.83
C HIS A 150 -14.09 -1.55 7.64
N THR A 151 -14.02 -2.05 6.41
CA THR A 151 -13.96 -3.50 6.14
C THR A 151 -12.80 -4.16 6.85
N PHE A 152 -11.64 -3.45 6.93
CA PHE A 152 -10.49 -3.93 7.66
C PHE A 152 -10.78 -4.12 9.16
N ARG A 153 -11.43 -3.15 9.78
CA ARG A 153 -11.85 -3.23 11.20
C ARG A 153 -12.83 -4.39 11.44
N TYR A 154 -13.74 -4.64 10.51
CA TYR A 154 -14.77 -5.66 10.66
C TYR A 154 -14.28 -7.07 10.40
N GLY A 155 -13.46 -7.30 9.39
CA GLY A 155 -13.05 -8.64 8.96
C GLY A 155 -11.59 -8.75 8.49
N GLY A 156 -10.73 -7.80 8.88
CA GLY A 156 -9.30 -7.84 8.57
C GLY A 156 -9.00 -7.62 7.09
N ALA A 157 -7.77 -7.96 6.71
CA ALA A 157 -7.32 -7.85 5.33
C ALA A 157 -8.12 -8.76 4.38
N ALA A 158 -8.58 -9.93 4.85
CA ALA A 158 -9.35 -10.86 4.05
C ALA A 158 -10.69 -10.24 3.59
N LEU A 159 -11.45 -9.58 4.48
CA LEU A 159 -12.69 -8.91 4.11
C LEU A 159 -12.40 -7.73 3.17
N THR A 160 -11.35 -6.96 3.40
CA THR A 160 -10.99 -5.85 2.51
C THR A 160 -10.61 -6.34 1.11
N MET A 161 -9.81 -7.42 1.00
CA MET A 161 -9.50 -8.05 -0.29
C MET A 161 -10.76 -8.55 -0.98
N GLN A 162 -11.63 -9.25 -0.26
CA GLN A 162 -12.91 -9.72 -0.80
C GLN A 162 -13.75 -8.56 -1.32
N THR A 163 -13.88 -7.47 -0.56
CA THR A 163 -14.63 -6.28 -0.98
C THR A 163 -14.06 -5.68 -2.26
N VAL A 164 -12.73 -5.55 -2.36
CA VAL A 164 -12.07 -5.04 -3.59
C VAL A 164 -12.34 -5.96 -4.77
N ARG A 165 -12.27 -7.29 -4.59
CA ARG A 165 -12.58 -8.27 -5.64
C ARG A 165 -14.03 -8.16 -6.11
N ASP A 166 -14.96 -8.10 -5.16
CA ASP A 166 -16.39 -8.12 -5.43
C ASP A 166 -16.86 -6.81 -6.08
N CYS A 167 -16.40 -5.66 -5.58
CA CYS A 167 -16.79 -4.35 -6.06
C CYS A 167 -16.07 -3.91 -7.35
N PHE A 168 -14.82 -4.30 -7.54
CA PHE A 168 -13.99 -3.81 -8.65
C PHE A 168 -13.51 -4.89 -9.62
N LYS A 169 -13.88 -6.16 -9.40
CA LYS A 169 -13.48 -7.30 -10.22
C LYS A 169 -11.97 -7.47 -10.41
N LEU A 170 -11.21 -7.01 -9.45
CA LEU A 170 -9.76 -7.17 -9.43
C LEU A 170 -9.36 -8.48 -8.77
N ASP A 171 -8.42 -9.20 -9.38
CA ASP A 171 -7.84 -10.40 -8.78
C ASP A 171 -6.79 -10.01 -7.74
N VAL A 172 -7.24 -9.88 -6.48
CA VAL A 172 -6.42 -9.48 -5.33
C VAL A 172 -6.51 -10.57 -4.27
N GLU A 173 -5.44 -11.37 -4.13
CA GLU A 173 -5.35 -12.47 -3.18
C GLU A 173 -4.22 -12.30 -2.16
N ARG A 174 -3.42 -11.27 -2.33
CA ARG A 174 -2.27 -10.97 -1.48
C ARG A 174 -2.38 -9.57 -0.91
N TYR A 175 -1.91 -9.40 0.33
CA TYR A 175 -1.85 -8.11 0.95
C TYR A 175 -0.51 -7.86 1.64
N VAL A 176 -0.19 -6.59 1.81
CA VAL A 176 0.87 -6.09 2.67
C VAL A 176 0.27 -5.00 3.54
N ARG A 177 0.38 -5.14 4.85
CA ARG A 177 -0.05 -4.16 5.84
C ARG A 177 1.15 -3.52 6.50
N VAL A 178 1.11 -2.21 6.59
CA VAL A 178 2.03 -1.37 7.35
C VAL A 178 1.25 -0.31 8.11
N ASN A 179 1.80 0.17 9.22
CA ASN A 179 1.24 1.32 9.91
C ASN A 179 2.05 2.60 9.62
N PHE A 180 1.60 3.74 10.08
CA PHE A 180 2.26 5.02 9.83
C PHE A 180 3.66 5.12 10.42
N ASN A 181 3.93 4.49 11.56
CA ASN A 181 5.27 4.47 12.16
C ASN A 181 6.28 3.73 11.30
N VAL A 182 5.85 2.66 10.63
CA VAL A 182 6.70 1.91 9.70
C VAL A 182 7.17 2.79 8.57
N VAL A 183 6.25 3.53 7.96
CA VAL A 183 6.57 4.41 6.82
C VAL A 183 7.51 5.54 7.26
N SER A 184 7.26 6.17 8.43
CA SER A 184 8.14 7.18 8.99
C SER A 184 9.56 6.62 9.20
N LYS A 185 9.70 5.49 9.89
CA LYS A 185 10.99 4.82 10.11
C LYS A 185 11.68 4.42 8.81
N ALA A 186 10.91 3.99 7.79
CA ALA A 186 11.44 3.65 6.48
C ALA A 186 12.11 4.87 5.83
N ILE A 187 11.39 5.98 5.81
CA ILE A 187 11.88 7.25 5.25
C ILE A 187 13.16 7.70 5.95
N ASP A 188 13.20 7.63 7.28
CA ASP A 188 14.41 7.98 8.03
C ASP A 188 15.60 7.06 7.71
N LYS A 189 15.35 5.76 7.51
CA LYS A 189 16.41 4.79 7.19
C LYS A 189 17.02 4.97 5.81
N ILE A 190 16.24 5.45 4.83
CA ILE A 190 16.75 5.81 3.50
C ILE A 190 17.34 7.22 3.44
N GLY A 191 17.39 7.93 4.58
CA GLY A 191 17.99 9.25 4.70
C GLY A 191 17.04 10.41 4.44
N GLY A 192 15.73 10.20 4.38
CA GLY A 192 14.72 11.22 4.07
C GLY A 192 14.25 11.18 2.63
N VAL A 193 13.30 12.05 2.28
CA VAL A 193 12.72 12.16 0.93
C VAL A 193 12.57 13.62 0.50
N ASP A 194 12.78 13.88 -0.79
CA ASP A 194 12.59 15.22 -1.37
C ASP A 194 11.17 15.38 -1.88
N ILE A 195 10.45 16.36 -1.32
CA ILE A 195 9.06 16.66 -1.69
C ILE A 195 8.92 18.16 -1.96
N GLU A 196 8.25 18.49 -3.06
CA GLU A 196 7.87 19.87 -3.37
C GLU A 196 6.57 20.21 -2.65
N LEU A 197 6.60 21.24 -1.79
CA LEU A 197 5.46 21.71 -1.02
C LEU A 197 4.89 23.00 -1.60
N THR A 198 3.57 23.09 -1.65
CA THR A 198 2.87 24.34 -1.87
C THR A 198 2.99 25.25 -0.64
N GLN A 199 2.70 26.56 -0.80
CA GLN A 199 2.67 27.50 0.31
C GLN A 199 1.69 27.07 1.41
N ALA A 200 0.48 26.62 1.03
CA ALA A 200 -0.55 26.20 1.98
C ALA A 200 -0.14 24.95 2.77
N GLU A 201 0.52 23.98 2.13
CA GLU A 201 1.04 22.79 2.80
C GLU A 201 2.15 23.12 3.80
N ALA A 202 3.09 23.96 3.39
CA ALA A 202 4.17 24.40 4.29
C ALA A 202 3.64 25.16 5.50
N GLU A 203 2.69 26.08 5.32
CA GLU A 203 2.04 26.80 6.41
C GLU A 203 1.27 25.86 7.33
N HIS A 204 0.54 24.87 6.77
CA HIS A 204 -0.18 23.87 7.54
C HIS A 204 0.77 23.05 8.41
N LEU A 205 1.85 22.51 7.83
CA LEU A 205 2.85 21.69 8.55
C LEU A 205 3.52 22.49 9.67
N ASN A 206 3.92 23.75 9.40
CA ASN A 206 4.52 24.62 10.40
C ASN A 206 3.54 24.99 11.54
N SER A 207 2.25 25.15 11.23
CA SER A 207 1.19 25.35 12.22
C SER A 207 0.94 24.09 13.04
N ALA A 208 0.87 22.95 12.40
CA ALA A 208 0.65 21.65 13.02
C ALA A 208 1.78 21.28 13.97
N LYS A 209 3.04 21.61 13.64
CA LYS A 209 4.20 21.45 14.51
C LYS A 209 3.97 22.04 15.92
N LYS A 210 3.22 23.12 16.03
CA LYS A 210 2.97 23.81 17.30
C LYS A 210 1.83 23.18 18.12
N ASN A 211 0.87 22.52 17.49
CA ASN A 211 -0.43 22.26 18.10
C ASN A 211 -0.93 20.81 18.03
N TYR A 212 -0.36 19.93 17.20
CA TYR A 212 -1.06 18.70 16.80
C TYR A 212 -0.25 17.41 16.88
N TYR A 213 1.08 17.49 16.96
CA TYR A 213 1.89 16.28 16.94
C TYR A 213 2.23 15.84 18.35
N GLU A 214 2.12 14.54 18.54
CA GLU A 214 2.38 13.87 19.80
C GLU A 214 3.74 14.26 20.36
N SER A 215 3.83 14.31 21.68
CA SER A 215 5.09 14.48 22.39
C SER A 215 6.08 13.43 21.90
N GLY A 216 7.06 13.84 21.11
CA GLY A 216 8.10 12.97 20.57
C GLY A 216 8.28 12.97 19.05
N SER A 217 7.34 13.55 18.27
CA SER A 217 7.50 13.65 16.80
C SER A 217 8.48 14.77 16.43
N ASP A 218 9.40 14.47 15.51
CA ASP A 218 10.40 15.43 14.99
C ASP A 218 9.94 16.08 13.68
N ILE A 219 8.93 16.96 13.79
CA ILE A 219 8.44 17.72 12.63
C ILE A 219 9.39 18.86 12.30
N GLN A 220 9.93 18.85 11.09
CA GLN A 220 10.82 19.89 10.59
C GLN A 220 10.07 21.20 10.34
N THR A 221 10.80 22.33 10.31
CA THR A 221 10.29 23.57 9.75
C THR A 221 10.51 23.55 8.25
N VAL A 222 9.46 23.79 7.47
CA VAL A 222 9.44 23.66 6.01
C VAL A 222 9.03 24.97 5.34
N HIS A 223 9.28 25.09 4.05
CA HIS A 223 8.92 26.24 3.22
C HIS A 223 8.28 25.77 1.89
N ALA A 224 7.66 26.67 1.16
CA ALA A 224 7.21 26.39 -0.21
C ALA A 224 8.39 26.04 -1.12
N GLY A 225 8.19 25.10 -2.05
CA GLY A 225 9.23 24.53 -2.90
C GLY A 225 9.77 23.22 -2.35
N THR A 226 10.89 22.77 -2.87
CA THR A 226 11.48 21.48 -2.52
C THR A 226 12.05 21.49 -1.10
N ASN A 227 11.68 20.50 -0.30
CA ASN A 227 12.19 20.24 1.04
C ASN A 227 12.66 18.80 1.14
N HIS A 228 13.75 18.61 1.89
CA HIS A 228 14.20 17.27 2.28
C HIS A 228 13.55 16.89 3.61
N LEU A 229 12.57 15.99 3.57
CA LEU A 229 11.72 15.65 4.71
C LEU A 229 12.23 14.40 5.42
N ASN A 230 12.28 14.43 6.75
CA ASN A 230 12.39 13.23 7.58
C ASN A 230 11.07 12.47 7.60
N GLY A 231 11.07 11.27 8.18
CA GLY A 231 9.91 10.39 8.21
C GLY A 231 8.69 11.02 8.85
N ASP A 232 8.85 11.67 10.00
CA ASP A 232 7.73 12.30 10.71
C ASP A 232 7.10 13.45 9.91
N THR A 233 7.92 14.27 9.27
CA THR A 233 7.42 15.38 8.44
C THR A 233 6.75 14.87 7.17
N ALA A 234 7.32 13.85 6.51
CA ALA A 234 6.72 13.22 5.34
C ALA A 234 5.37 12.56 5.67
N MET A 235 5.27 11.90 6.83
CA MET A 235 4.00 11.34 7.30
C MET A 235 3.00 12.41 7.69
N ALA A 236 3.44 13.52 8.27
CA ALA A 236 2.58 14.66 8.53
C ALA A 236 2.01 15.24 7.23
N TYR A 237 2.85 15.38 6.20
CA TYR A 237 2.43 15.79 4.86
C TYR A 237 1.39 14.84 4.24
N ALA A 238 1.64 13.52 4.28
CA ALA A 238 0.72 12.51 3.78
C ALA A 238 -0.67 12.50 4.48
N ARG A 239 -0.75 13.09 5.67
CA ARG A 239 -1.96 13.13 6.51
C ARG A 239 -2.69 14.47 6.50
N ILE A 240 -2.25 15.45 5.73
CA ILE A 240 -2.93 16.75 5.60
C ILE A 240 -4.35 16.54 5.06
N ARG A 241 -5.37 17.07 5.79
CA ARG A 241 -6.79 16.98 5.42
C ARG A 241 -7.51 18.33 5.40
N LYS A 242 -7.03 19.32 6.15
CA LYS A 242 -7.81 20.54 6.47
C LYS A 242 -7.64 21.68 5.48
N ILE A 243 -6.80 21.55 4.48
CA ILE A 243 -6.53 22.62 3.50
C ILE A 243 -7.18 22.38 2.16
N ASP A 244 -7.65 21.13 1.94
CA ASP A 244 -8.26 20.69 0.68
C ASP A 244 -9.00 19.34 0.86
N SER A 245 -9.28 18.63 -0.25
CA SER A 245 -10.08 17.41 -0.27
C SER A 245 -9.30 16.15 0.13
N ASP A 246 -10.04 15.06 0.43
CA ASP A 246 -9.48 13.72 0.66
C ASP A 246 -8.73 13.18 -0.56
N TRP A 247 -9.14 13.56 -1.79
CA TRP A 247 -8.42 13.27 -3.04
C TRP A 247 -7.00 13.82 -3.03
N LYS A 248 -6.82 15.05 -2.53
CA LYS A 248 -5.49 15.65 -2.39
C LYS A 248 -4.64 14.96 -1.33
N ARG A 249 -5.25 14.42 -0.28
CA ARG A 249 -4.54 13.57 0.67
C ARG A 249 -4.01 12.30 0.00
N ILE A 250 -4.82 11.63 -0.83
CA ILE A 250 -4.38 10.45 -1.60
C ILE A 250 -3.20 10.79 -2.53
N GLU A 251 -3.25 11.93 -3.20
CA GLU A 251 -2.13 12.40 -4.04
C GLU A 251 -0.86 12.57 -3.20
N ARG A 252 -0.94 13.17 -2.00
CA ARG A 252 0.20 13.31 -1.08
C ARG A 252 0.77 11.96 -0.64
N GLN A 253 -0.07 10.99 -0.33
CA GLN A 253 0.37 9.64 0.02
C GLN A 253 1.16 9.00 -1.13
N ARG A 254 0.68 9.12 -2.36
CA ARG A 254 1.40 8.62 -3.55
C ARG A 254 2.71 9.39 -3.79
N THR A 255 2.72 10.70 -3.56
CA THR A 255 3.94 11.53 -3.65
C THR A 255 5.01 11.03 -2.70
N VAL A 256 4.66 10.72 -1.45
CA VAL A 256 5.59 10.15 -0.46
C VAL A 256 6.12 8.79 -0.92
N ILE A 257 5.24 7.91 -1.42
CA ILE A 257 5.65 6.59 -1.94
C ILE A 257 6.62 6.74 -3.11
N GLN A 258 6.30 7.61 -4.08
CA GLN A 258 7.18 7.85 -5.23
C GLN A 258 8.53 8.43 -4.82
N ALA A 259 8.54 9.38 -3.90
CA ALA A 259 9.77 9.96 -3.39
C ALA A 259 10.63 8.93 -2.64
N ALA A 260 9.99 8.04 -1.87
CA ALA A 260 10.68 6.94 -1.19
C ALA A 260 11.29 5.93 -2.20
N ILE A 261 10.56 5.57 -3.26
CA ILE A 261 11.08 4.70 -4.33
C ILE A 261 12.31 5.33 -4.98
N ASN A 262 12.22 6.61 -5.38
CA ASN A 262 13.34 7.33 -5.99
C ASN A 262 14.57 7.37 -5.08
N GLN A 263 14.37 7.49 -3.77
CA GLN A 263 15.45 7.49 -2.79
C GLN A 263 16.08 6.09 -2.62
N VAL A 264 15.25 5.03 -2.60
CA VAL A 264 15.70 3.64 -2.53
C VAL A 264 16.54 3.26 -3.75
N GLU A 265 16.16 3.68 -4.96
CA GLU A 265 16.92 3.44 -6.20
C GLU A 265 18.36 3.98 -6.13
N ASN A 266 18.58 5.05 -5.37
CA ASN A 266 19.88 5.68 -5.18
C ASN A 266 20.62 5.21 -3.92
N SER A 267 20.04 4.28 -3.15
CA SER A 267 20.60 3.82 -1.87
C SER A 267 21.64 2.71 -2.06
N ASP A 268 22.65 2.69 -1.20
CA ASP A 268 23.63 1.60 -1.17
C ASP A 268 23.07 0.34 -0.47
N ILE A 269 23.76 -0.79 -0.65
CA ILE A 269 23.32 -2.08 -0.10
C ILE A 269 23.28 -2.11 1.43
N PHE A 270 24.09 -1.31 2.11
CA PHE A 270 24.12 -1.24 3.58
C PHE A 270 22.87 -0.51 4.08
N THR A 271 22.49 0.58 3.41
CA THR A 271 21.25 1.34 3.65
C THR A 271 20.02 0.46 3.42
N LEU A 272 19.97 -0.28 2.29
CA LEU A 272 18.88 -1.21 1.99
C LEU A 272 18.78 -2.34 3.02
N ASN A 273 19.91 -2.85 3.49
CA ASN A 273 19.91 -3.87 4.53
C ASN A 273 19.41 -3.31 5.88
N ALA A 274 19.84 -2.11 6.27
CA ALA A 274 19.36 -1.45 7.49
C ALA A 274 17.87 -1.10 7.41
N LEU A 275 17.39 -0.73 6.21
CA LEU A 275 15.97 -0.55 5.92
C LEU A 275 15.19 -1.84 6.14
N ALA A 276 15.66 -2.95 5.55
CA ALA A 276 15.01 -4.26 5.71
C ALA A 276 14.92 -4.67 7.19
N ASP A 277 16.01 -4.53 7.95
CA ASP A 277 16.03 -4.85 9.39
C ASP A 277 15.03 -4.01 10.21
N ALA A 278 14.85 -2.76 9.82
CA ALA A 278 13.97 -1.85 10.53
C ALA A 278 12.48 -2.08 10.19
N ILE A 279 12.17 -2.49 8.95
CA ILE A 279 10.79 -2.52 8.43
C ILE A 279 10.19 -3.93 8.47
N LEU A 280 10.94 -4.95 8.08
CA LEU A 280 10.39 -6.31 7.95
C LEU A 280 9.68 -6.82 9.22
N PRO A 281 10.15 -6.55 10.46
CA PRO A 281 9.43 -6.93 11.66
C PRO A 281 8.06 -6.25 11.84
N MET A 282 7.85 -5.16 11.11
CA MET A 282 6.67 -4.30 11.18
C MET A 282 5.78 -4.41 9.94
N VAL A 283 6.00 -5.43 9.11
CA VAL A 283 5.19 -5.76 7.93
C VAL A 283 4.37 -6.99 8.24
N GLN A 284 3.06 -6.93 7.98
CA GLN A 284 2.16 -8.08 8.05
C GLN A 284 1.68 -8.43 6.64
N THR A 285 1.67 -9.73 6.28
CA THR A 285 1.32 -10.17 4.92
C THR A 285 0.90 -11.64 4.88
N ASN A 286 0.08 -12.00 3.88
CA ASN A 286 -0.17 -13.38 3.49
C ASN A 286 0.69 -13.86 2.31
N LEU A 287 1.62 -13.02 1.81
CA LEU A 287 2.61 -13.48 0.85
C LEU A 287 3.48 -14.58 1.46
N THR A 288 3.67 -15.65 0.73
CA THR A 288 4.62 -16.70 1.13
C THR A 288 6.07 -16.26 0.89
N LYS A 289 7.01 -16.86 1.62
CA LYS A 289 8.45 -16.63 1.38
C LYS A 289 8.85 -16.88 -0.08
N ALA A 290 8.24 -17.87 -0.74
CA ALA A 290 8.51 -18.20 -2.13
C ALA A 290 8.04 -17.09 -3.08
N GLU A 291 6.84 -16.54 -2.85
CA GLU A 291 6.31 -15.40 -3.62
C GLU A 291 7.16 -14.15 -3.43
N ILE A 292 7.53 -13.83 -2.19
CA ILE A 292 8.42 -12.71 -1.91
C ILE A 292 9.76 -12.89 -2.62
N THR A 293 10.34 -14.09 -2.57
CA THR A 293 11.62 -14.40 -3.25
C THR A 293 11.49 -14.22 -4.77
N ARG A 294 10.39 -14.73 -5.35
CA ARG A 294 10.12 -14.56 -6.79
C ARG A 294 10.03 -13.08 -7.16
N LEU A 295 9.25 -12.30 -6.43
CA LEU A 295 9.10 -10.87 -6.69
C LEU A 295 10.43 -10.11 -6.52
N MET A 296 11.24 -10.45 -5.51
CA MET A 296 12.55 -9.83 -5.32
C MET A 296 13.52 -10.11 -6.46
N LEU A 297 13.45 -11.26 -7.10
CA LEU A 297 14.28 -11.58 -8.28
C LEU A 297 13.89 -10.74 -9.51
N GLU A 298 12.64 -10.28 -9.57
CA GLU A 298 12.15 -9.41 -10.65
C GLU A 298 12.45 -7.91 -10.40
N VAL A 299 12.79 -7.50 -9.17
CA VAL A 299 13.04 -6.09 -8.83
C VAL A 299 14.04 -5.40 -9.77
N PRO A 300 15.19 -5.99 -10.16
CA PRO A 300 16.11 -5.33 -11.09
C PRO A 300 15.47 -5.03 -12.46
N ALA A 301 14.56 -5.87 -12.92
CA ALA A 301 13.84 -5.65 -14.17
C ALA A 301 12.82 -4.52 -14.04
N PHE A 302 12.09 -4.46 -12.92
CA PHE A 302 11.15 -3.37 -12.60
C PHE A 302 11.85 -2.02 -12.39
N LEU A 303 13.09 -2.00 -11.91
CA LEU A 303 13.90 -0.79 -11.69
C LEU A 303 14.80 -0.45 -12.89
N SER A 304 14.69 -1.14 -14.03
CA SER A 304 15.46 -0.82 -15.22
C SER A 304 15.09 0.57 -15.78
N GLU A 305 16.02 1.22 -16.49
CA GLU A 305 15.83 2.58 -17.02
C GLU A 305 14.53 2.71 -17.82
N GLY A 306 13.66 3.60 -17.39
CA GLY A 306 12.40 3.94 -18.04
C GLY A 306 11.15 3.32 -17.40
N SER A 307 11.27 2.48 -16.41
CA SER A 307 10.12 1.96 -15.64
C SER A 307 9.46 3.09 -14.86
N LYS A 308 8.36 3.62 -15.39
CA LYS A 308 7.55 4.60 -14.67
C LYS A 308 6.40 3.87 -14.00
N MET A 309 6.22 4.14 -12.71
CA MET A 309 5.02 3.70 -12.01
C MET A 309 3.83 4.54 -12.48
N GLU A 310 2.89 3.90 -13.16
CA GLU A 310 1.62 4.54 -13.52
C GLU A 310 0.69 4.56 -12.30
N GLN A 311 -0.03 5.66 -12.12
CA GLN A 311 -0.85 5.86 -10.92
C GLN A 311 -2.23 6.38 -11.27
N MET A 312 -3.25 5.89 -10.54
CA MET A 312 -4.64 6.30 -10.66
C MET A 312 -5.32 6.34 -9.29
N THR A 313 -6.38 7.13 -9.16
CA THR A 313 -7.28 7.08 -8.00
C THR A 313 -8.65 6.62 -8.47
N ILE A 314 -9.30 5.76 -7.70
CA ILE A 314 -10.69 5.38 -7.89
C ILE A 314 -11.53 5.76 -6.66
N PRO A 315 -12.81 6.12 -6.90
CA PRO A 315 -13.48 6.22 -8.19
C PRO A 315 -12.93 7.35 -9.04
N THR A 316 -13.03 7.25 -10.36
CA THR A 316 -12.63 8.33 -11.26
C THR A 316 -13.70 9.42 -11.33
N SER A 317 -13.32 10.62 -11.80
CA SER A 317 -14.26 11.71 -11.99
C SER A 317 -15.40 11.29 -12.92
N GLY A 318 -16.64 11.57 -12.54
CA GLY A 318 -17.84 11.22 -13.31
C GLY A 318 -18.38 9.81 -13.06
N THR A 319 -17.72 9.01 -12.21
CA THR A 319 -18.20 7.67 -11.81
C THR A 319 -18.51 7.58 -10.32
N CYS A 320 -18.70 8.73 -9.66
CA CYS A 320 -19.05 8.79 -8.25
C CYS A 320 -19.97 9.98 -7.94
N TRP A 321 -20.67 9.88 -6.84
CA TRP A 321 -21.64 10.87 -6.37
C TRP A 321 -21.72 10.91 -4.84
N ASN A 322 -22.38 11.93 -4.30
CA ASN A 322 -22.68 11.94 -2.87
C ASN A 322 -23.80 10.92 -2.58
N SER A 323 -23.65 10.15 -1.52
CA SER A 323 -24.59 9.13 -1.12
C SER A 323 -24.75 9.10 0.40
N VAL A 324 -25.89 8.57 0.87
CA VAL A 324 -26.17 8.41 2.30
C VAL A 324 -26.77 7.02 2.52
N GLY A 325 -26.13 6.22 3.35
CA GLY A 325 -26.62 4.90 3.72
C GLY A 325 -27.91 4.95 4.54
N VAL A 326 -28.53 3.79 4.70
CA VAL A 326 -29.80 3.63 5.43
C VAL A 326 -29.76 4.07 6.90
N ASP A 327 -28.57 4.10 7.49
CA ASP A 327 -28.29 4.55 8.85
C ASP A 327 -27.95 6.05 8.96
N GLY A 328 -28.00 6.79 7.84
CA GLY A 328 -27.65 8.22 7.77
C GLY A 328 -26.16 8.52 7.62
N ARG A 329 -25.33 7.51 7.39
CA ARG A 329 -23.89 7.67 7.13
C ARG A 329 -23.67 8.26 5.74
N LYS A 330 -22.97 9.39 5.66
CA LYS A 330 -22.48 9.92 4.40
C LYS A 330 -21.44 8.97 3.81
N MET A 331 -21.49 8.72 2.50
CA MET A 331 -20.52 7.88 1.79
C MET A 331 -20.41 8.32 0.33
N ILE A 332 -19.38 7.87 -0.34
CA ILE A 332 -19.21 8.06 -1.78
C ILE A 332 -19.91 6.92 -2.49
N GLY A 333 -21.00 7.25 -3.21
CA GLY A 333 -21.63 6.34 -4.15
C GLY A 333 -20.75 6.14 -5.38
N VAL A 334 -20.71 4.95 -5.94
CA VAL A 334 -19.78 4.59 -7.03
C VAL A 334 -20.47 3.76 -8.08
N ASP A 335 -20.27 4.12 -9.34
CA ASP A 335 -20.52 3.21 -10.46
C ASP A 335 -19.39 2.16 -10.50
N PHE A 336 -19.64 1.03 -9.85
CA PHE A 336 -18.66 -0.05 -9.75
C PHE A 336 -18.37 -0.68 -11.11
N GLU A 337 -19.35 -0.78 -12.01
CA GLU A 337 -19.16 -1.36 -13.35
C GLU A 337 -18.23 -0.50 -14.19
N ALA A 338 -18.47 0.81 -14.24
CA ALA A 338 -17.59 1.74 -14.94
C ALA A 338 -16.17 1.72 -14.38
N ASN A 339 -16.00 1.72 -13.05
CA ASN A 339 -14.68 1.66 -12.43
C ASN A 339 -13.99 0.30 -12.66
N ALA A 340 -14.72 -0.82 -12.62
CA ALA A 340 -14.16 -2.14 -12.93
C ALA A 340 -13.64 -2.20 -14.37
N GLN A 341 -14.38 -1.63 -15.34
CA GLN A 341 -13.93 -1.55 -16.75
C GLN A 341 -12.69 -0.65 -16.92
N ILE A 342 -12.65 0.48 -16.22
CA ILE A 342 -11.46 1.37 -16.20
C ILE A 342 -10.26 0.61 -15.65
N LEU A 343 -10.42 -0.10 -14.53
CA LEU A 343 -9.34 -0.87 -13.89
C LEU A 343 -8.88 -2.06 -14.74
N LYS A 344 -9.82 -2.73 -15.41
CA LYS A 344 -9.50 -3.79 -16.37
C LYS A 344 -8.58 -3.27 -17.47
N THR A 345 -8.94 -2.14 -18.07
CA THR A 345 -8.12 -1.49 -19.11
C THR A 345 -6.77 -1.06 -18.51
N PHE A 346 -6.78 -0.43 -17.35
CA PHE A 346 -5.57 0.07 -16.70
C PHE A 346 -4.58 -1.03 -16.33
N PHE A 347 -5.02 -2.14 -15.75
CA PHE A 347 -4.12 -3.19 -15.27
C PHE A 347 -3.74 -4.23 -16.33
N TYR A 348 -4.67 -4.56 -17.22
CA TYR A 348 -4.51 -5.69 -18.15
C TYR A 348 -4.44 -5.26 -19.61
N ASP A 349 -4.50 -3.94 -19.90
CA ASP A 349 -4.50 -3.39 -21.26
C ASP A 349 -5.58 -4.01 -22.19
N ILE A 350 -6.71 -4.44 -21.60
CA ILE A 350 -7.84 -5.05 -22.29
C ILE A 350 -8.97 -4.01 -22.42
N SER A 351 -9.30 -3.62 -23.64
CA SER A 351 -10.40 -2.69 -23.97
C SER A 351 -11.73 -3.40 -24.13
#